data_7f387ff2a5b17efdd13b68a61f489e67
#
_entry.id   7f387ff2a5b17efdd13b68a61f489e67
#
_cell.length_a   1.000
_cell.length_b   1.000
_cell.length_c   1.000
_cell.angle_alpha   90.00
_cell.angle_beta   90.00
_cell.angle_gamma   90.00
#
_symmetry.space_group_name_H-M   'P 1'
#
loop_
_entity.id
_entity.type
_entity.pdbx_description
1 polymer ?
#
loop_
_entity_poly.entity_id
_entity_poly.type
_entity_poly.pdbx_seq_one_letter_code
_entity_poly.pdbx_strand_id
1 'polypeptide(L)'
;DHIRDVARRLAKEGYVALAPDFLSRLGGTQKANPTGEGLAKIREMAPWQAVAEDSDAGLAYLRGLSEVRADRLGVTGFCWGGAMTFAVATQVRGLKAAVVYYGASPSPIDLVKNIEAPVLAHYGEEDPGVNKTIPGADEAMKKYNKPFTYKIYPKAKHAFNNDTNAERYHPEAAKEAWGRTLEFF
;
A
#
# COMPACT_ATOMS: atom_id res chain seq x y z
N ASP A 1 5.89 4.78 13.84
CA ASP A 1 4.63 4.91 14.60
C ASP A 1 3.39 4.98 13.69
N HIS A 2 3.42 5.70 12.56
CA HIS A 2 2.28 5.82 11.64
C HIS A 2 1.67 4.46 11.22
N ILE A 3 2.47 3.49 10.77
CA ILE A 3 1.95 2.18 10.33
C ILE A 3 1.32 1.37 11.48
N ARG A 4 1.88 1.49 12.69
CA ARG A 4 1.27 0.88 13.88
C ARG A 4 -0.09 1.50 14.22
N ASP A 5 -0.20 2.83 14.01
CA ASP A 5 -1.48 3.53 14.17
C ASP A 5 -2.50 3.07 13.13
N VAL A 6 -2.10 2.98 11.86
CA VAL A 6 -2.96 2.45 10.79
C VAL A 6 -3.48 1.06 11.13
N ALA A 7 -2.61 0.14 11.60
CA ALA A 7 -3.04 -1.20 11.99
C ALA A 7 -4.06 -1.17 13.14
N ARG A 8 -3.86 -0.30 14.14
CA ARG A 8 -4.82 -0.13 15.25
C ARG A 8 -6.15 0.47 14.79
N ARG A 9 -6.12 1.42 13.83
CA ARG A 9 -7.33 1.99 13.25
C ARG A 9 -8.13 0.94 12.49
N LEU A 10 -7.48 0.12 11.68
CA LEU A 10 -8.14 -1.01 11.02
C LEU A 10 -8.72 -2.01 12.02
N ALA A 11 -8.00 -2.32 13.09
CA ALA A 11 -8.51 -3.21 14.15
C ALA A 11 -9.77 -2.65 14.83
N LYS A 12 -9.86 -1.34 15.03
CA LYS A 12 -11.07 -0.67 15.57
C LYS A 12 -12.28 -0.77 14.62
N GLU A 13 -12.03 -0.90 13.33
CA GLU A 13 -13.06 -1.11 12.30
C GLU A 13 -13.41 -2.60 12.10
N GLY A 14 -12.86 -3.49 12.93
CA GLY A 14 -13.17 -4.93 12.91
C GLY A 14 -12.29 -5.77 12.01
N TYR A 15 -11.17 -5.23 11.50
CA TYR A 15 -10.21 -5.99 10.70
C TYR A 15 -9.13 -6.62 11.57
N VAL A 16 -8.63 -7.78 11.16
CA VAL A 16 -7.36 -8.31 11.65
C VAL A 16 -6.26 -7.73 10.76
N ALA A 17 -5.42 -6.87 11.32
CA ALA A 17 -4.40 -6.15 10.59
C ALA A 17 -3.00 -6.67 10.92
N LEU A 18 -2.27 -7.12 9.91
CA LEU A 18 -0.87 -7.52 9.99
C LEU A 18 0.01 -6.46 9.32
N ALA A 19 0.96 -5.91 10.05
CA ALA A 19 1.98 -5.01 9.53
C ALA A 19 3.35 -5.71 9.56
N PRO A 20 3.77 -6.36 8.46
CA PRO A 20 5.03 -7.10 8.43
C PRO A 20 6.24 -6.16 8.48
N ASP A 21 7.28 -6.54 9.19
CA ASP A 21 8.58 -5.87 9.14
C ASP A 21 9.43 -6.51 8.03
N PHE A 22 9.44 -5.89 6.86
CA PHE A 22 10.19 -6.39 5.69
C PHE A 22 11.72 -6.40 5.87
N LEU A 23 12.23 -5.81 6.97
CA LEU A 23 13.64 -5.88 7.34
C LEU A 23 13.92 -6.93 8.41
N SER A 24 12.96 -7.78 8.76
CA SER A 24 13.10 -8.83 9.77
C SER A 24 14.27 -9.78 9.53
N ARG A 25 14.58 -10.11 8.24
CA ARG A 25 15.76 -10.90 7.86
C ARG A 25 17.09 -10.25 8.22
N LEU A 26 17.10 -8.93 8.40
CA LEU A 26 18.26 -8.13 8.80
C LEU A 26 18.25 -7.80 10.31
N GLY A 27 17.39 -8.45 11.06
CA GLY A 27 17.19 -8.24 12.49
C GLY A 27 16.13 -7.20 12.86
N GLY A 28 15.29 -6.81 11.88
CA GLY A 28 14.19 -5.87 12.05
C GLY A 28 14.56 -4.42 11.74
N THR A 29 13.55 -3.59 11.51
CA THR A 29 13.70 -2.19 11.10
C THR A 29 14.57 -1.39 12.05
N GLN A 30 14.43 -1.55 13.37
CA GLN A 30 15.24 -0.80 14.33
C GLN A 30 16.72 -1.13 14.24
N LYS A 31 17.08 -2.39 14.03
CA LYS A 31 18.48 -2.83 13.91
C LYS A 31 19.06 -2.49 12.55
N ALA A 32 18.30 -2.71 11.49
CA ALA A 32 18.75 -2.50 10.10
C ALA A 32 18.81 -1.01 9.73
N ASN A 33 17.97 -0.17 10.35
CA ASN A 33 17.88 1.25 10.07
C ASN A 33 17.69 2.10 11.36
N PRO A 34 18.65 2.03 12.32
CA PRO A 34 18.52 2.66 13.63
C PRO A 34 18.46 4.20 13.56
N THR A 35 19.06 4.80 12.54
CA THR A 35 19.12 6.25 12.33
C THR A 35 17.98 6.80 11.49
N GLY A 36 17.06 5.92 11.00
CA GLY A 36 16.01 6.34 10.11
C GLY A 36 16.51 6.78 8.72
N GLU A 37 17.68 6.27 8.31
CA GLU A 37 18.26 6.57 7.00
C GLU A 37 17.26 6.29 5.87
N GLY A 38 17.31 7.13 4.85
CA GLY A 38 16.26 7.33 3.89
C GLY A 38 15.78 6.09 3.11
N LEU A 39 14.63 6.25 2.48
CA LEU A 39 13.95 5.23 1.67
C LEU A 39 14.83 4.52 0.63
N ALA A 40 15.90 5.16 0.13
CA ALA A 40 16.81 4.55 -0.84
C ALA A 40 17.46 3.27 -0.27
N LYS A 41 17.95 3.34 0.97
CA LYS A 41 18.57 2.20 1.66
C LYS A 41 17.54 1.10 1.97
N ILE A 42 16.33 1.49 2.39
CA ILE A 42 15.24 0.51 2.61
C ILE A 42 14.88 -0.23 1.32
N ARG A 43 14.81 0.47 0.19
CA ARG A 43 14.54 -0.13 -1.13
C ARG A 43 15.61 -1.13 -1.56
N GLU A 44 16.86 -0.84 -1.25
CA GLU A 44 17.98 -1.75 -1.51
C GLU A 44 17.90 -3.00 -0.63
N MET A 45 17.57 -2.84 0.64
CA MET A 45 17.50 -3.94 1.61
C MET A 45 16.25 -4.81 1.48
N ALA A 46 15.15 -4.24 0.97
CA ALA A 46 13.87 -4.92 0.75
C ALA A 46 13.39 -4.73 -0.70
N PRO A 47 13.99 -5.46 -1.67
CA PRO A 47 13.54 -5.42 -3.06
C PRO A 47 12.09 -5.91 -3.17
N TRP A 48 11.35 -5.40 -4.14
CA TRP A 48 9.92 -5.64 -4.27
C TRP A 48 9.53 -7.13 -4.36
N GLN A 49 10.41 -7.97 -4.91
CA GLN A 49 10.21 -9.43 -4.95
C GLN A 49 10.18 -10.03 -3.54
N ALA A 50 11.14 -9.66 -2.69
CA ALA A 50 11.16 -10.10 -1.30
C ALA A 50 9.94 -9.59 -0.52
N VAL A 51 9.51 -8.35 -0.78
CA VAL A 51 8.29 -7.80 -0.19
C VAL A 51 7.05 -8.60 -0.63
N ALA A 52 6.98 -9.02 -1.89
CA ALA A 52 5.87 -9.84 -2.38
C ALA A 52 5.85 -11.23 -1.72
N GLU A 53 7.01 -11.89 -1.60
CA GLU A 53 7.14 -13.19 -0.90
C GLU A 53 6.75 -13.08 0.58
N ASP A 54 7.23 -12.07 1.29
CA ASP A 54 6.89 -11.84 2.69
C ASP A 54 5.41 -11.49 2.86
N SER A 55 4.82 -10.78 1.90
CA SER A 55 3.39 -10.49 1.90
C SER A 55 2.55 -11.74 1.68
N ASP A 56 2.96 -12.64 0.79
CA ASP A 56 2.27 -13.91 0.56
C ASP A 56 2.35 -14.80 1.82
N ALA A 57 3.52 -14.87 2.46
CA ALA A 57 3.68 -15.55 3.74
C ALA A 57 2.78 -14.94 4.84
N GLY A 58 2.69 -13.61 4.90
CA GLY A 58 1.80 -12.89 5.81
C GLY A 58 0.32 -13.22 5.57
N LEU A 59 -0.10 -13.31 4.30
CA LEU A 59 -1.45 -13.72 3.93
C LEU A 59 -1.73 -15.19 4.29
N ALA A 60 -0.75 -16.07 4.10
CA ALA A 60 -0.86 -17.46 4.52
C ALA A 60 -1.03 -17.57 6.05
N TYR A 61 -0.27 -16.79 6.80
CA TYR A 61 -0.43 -16.69 8.26
C TYR A 61 -1.84 -16.20 8.64
N LEU A 62 -2.33 -15.13 8.03
CA LEU A 62 -3.68 -14.61 8.31
C LEU A 62 -4.77 -15.64 8.00
N ARG A 63 -4.65 -16.39 6.90
CA ARG A 63 -5.60 -17.45 6.52
C ARG A 63 -5.69 -18.56 7.57
N GLY A 64 -4.64 -18.78 8.36
CA GLY A 64 -4.59 -19.77 9.41
C GLY A 64 -5.22 -19.34 10.73
N LEU A 65 -5.59 -18.07 10.89
CA LEU A 65 -6.22 -17.55 12.10
C LEU A 65 -7.73 -17.79 12.06
N SER A 66 -8.28 -18.30 13.17
CA SER A 66 -9.73 -18.60 13.30
C SER A 66 -10.62 -17.35 13.20
N GLU A 67 -10.08 -16.19 13.58
CA GLU A 67 -10.76 -14.91 13.57
C GLU A 67 -10.79 -14.25 12.18
N VAL A 68 -10.03 -14.80 11.21
CA VAL A 68 -9.88 -14.23 9.88
C VAL A 68 -10.79 -14.94 8.87
N ARG A 69 -11.48 -14.15 8.11
CA ARG A 69 -12.20 -14.64 6.91
C ARG A 69 -11.19 -14.85 5.79
N ALA A 70 -10.75 -16.08 5.60
CA ALA A 70 -9.69 -16.46 4.66
C ALA A 70 -9.98 -16.09 3.19
N ASP A 71 -11.26 -15.88 2.84
CA ASP A 71 -11.73 -15.44 1.54
C ASP A 71 -11.82 -13.92 1.38
N ARG A 72 -11.48 -13.13 2.42
CA ARG A 72 -11.56 -11.66 2.44
C ARG A 72 -10.26 -11.03 2.92
N LEU A 73 -9.22 -11.20 2.13
CA LEU A 73 -7.90 -10.65 2.42
C LEU A 73 -7.59 -9.51 1.46
N GLY A 74 -7.15 -8.39 2.01
CA GLY A 74 -6.73 -7.22 1.26
C GLY A 74 -5.34 -6.74 1.67
N VAL A 75 -4.81 -5.81 0.91
CA VAL A 75 -3.52 -5.18 1.18
C VAL A 75 -3.63 -3.67 1.03
N THR A 76 -2.96 -2.94 1.91
CA THR A 76 -2.81 -1.49 1.81
C THR A 76 -1.42 -1.05 2.21
N GLY A 77 -0.97 0.07 1.66
CA GLY A 77 0.32 0.63 1.99
C GLY A 77 0.45 2.11 1.60
N PHE A 78 1.47 2.75 2.16
CA PHE A 78 1.65 4.19 2.14
C PHE A 78 3.03 4.56 1.59
N CYS A 79 3.12 5.54 0.69
CA CYS A 79 4.37 5.98 0.11
C CYS A 79 5.10 4.82 -0.63
N TRP A 80 6.31 4.47 -0.21
CA TRP A 80 6.98 3.26 -0.69
C TRP A 80 6.11 2.01 -0.48
N GLY A 81 5.47 1.87 0.69
CA GLY A 81 4.52 0.78 0.95
C GLY A 81 3.32 0.79 0.01
N GLY A 82 2.88 1.97 -0.46
CA GLY A 82 1.86 2.08 -1.51
C GLY A 82 2.33 1.52 -2.85
N ALA A 83 3.57 1.86 -3.26
CA ALA A 83 4.16 1.26 -4.46
C ALA A 83 4.33 -0.26 -4.31
N MET A 84 4.73 -0.74 -3.12
CA MET A 84 4.83 -2.17 -2.83
C MET A 84 3.46 -2.84 -2.84
N THR A 85 2.41 -2.20 -2.34
CA THR A 85 1.03 -2.71 -2.43
C THR A 85 0.62 -2.95 -3.89
N PHE A 86 0.93 -2.02 -4.77
CA PHE A 86 0.65 -2.18 -6.19
C PHE A 86 1.48 -3.33 -6.80
N ALA A 87 2.77 -3.43 -6.46
CA ALA A 87 3.64 -4.52 -6.90
C ALA A 87 3.17 -5.88 -6.35
N VAL A 88 2.83 -5.96 -5.05
CA VAL A 88 2.27 -7.16 -4.39
C VAL A 88 1.02 -7.63 -5.11
N ALA A 89 0.10 -6.73 -5.47
CA ALA A 89 -1.10 -7.07 -6.22
C ALA A 89 -0.81 -7.73 -7.58
N THR A 90 0.37 -7.49 -8.17
CA THR A 90 0.79 -8.14 -9.43
C THR A 90 1.34 -9.55 -9.24
N GLN A 91 1.68 -9.96 -8.03
CA GLN A 91 2.39 -11.22 -7.74
C GLN A 91 1.58 -12.17 -6.86
N VAL A 92 0.88 -11.63 -5.88
CA VAL A 92 0.21 -12.41 -4.84
C VAL A 92 -1.22 -12.73 -5.25
N ARG A 93 -1.58 -14.00 -5.18
CA ARG A 93 -2.90 -14.50 -5.56
C ARG A 93 -3.90 -14.50 -4.40
N GLY A 94 -5.17 -14.41 -4.76
CA GLY A 94 -6.26 -14.52 -3.80
C GLY A 94 -6.51 -13.26 -2.96
N LEU A 95 -5.87 -12.15 -3.29
CA LEU A 95 -6.26 -10.84 -2.77
C LEU A 95 -7.65 -10.46 -3.29
N LYS A 96 -8.46 -9.84 -2.45
CA LYS A 96 -9.80 -9.35 -2.78
C LYS A 96 -9.86 -7.83 -2.94
N ALA A 97 -8.88 -7.12 -2.40
CA ALA A 97 -8.75 -5.67 -2.57
C ALA A 97 -7.29 -5.24 -2.37
N ALA A 98 -6.87 -4.21 -3.11
CA ALA A 98 -5.59 -3.54 -2.90
C ALA A 98 -5.82 -2.02 -2.84
N VAL A 99 -5.34 -1.37 -1.77
CA VAL A 99 -5.49 0.07 -1.60
C VAL A 99 -4.13 0.75 -1.52
N VAL A 100 -3.87 1.62 -2.48
CA VAL A 100 -2.60 2.31 -2.67
C VAL A 100 -2.70 3.75 -2.18
N TYR A 101 -1.89 4.15 -1.21
CA TYR A 101 -1.77 5.55 -0.81
C TYR A 101 -0.48 6.14 -1.35
N TYR A 102 -0.62 7.13 -2.24
CA TYR A 102 0.48 7.90 -2.86
C TYR A 102 1.72 7.05 -3.22
N GLY A 103 1.44 5.88 -3.79
CA GLY A 103 2.45 4.95 -4.27
C GLY A 103 2.59 5.00 -5.79
N ALA A 104 3.83 4.97 -6.29
CA ALA A 104 4.10 4.89 -7.71
C ALA A 104 3.63 3.56 -8.31
N SER A 105 3.29 3.59 -9.59
CA SER A 105 2.88 2.42 -10.35
C SER A 105 4.01 1.39 -10.50
N PRO A 106 3.71 0.10 -10.73
CA PRO A 106 4.71 -0.94 -10.95
C PRO A 106 5.61 -0.65 -12.16
N SER A 107 6.83 -1.15 -12.10
CA SER A 107 7.74 -1.13 -13.24
C SER A 107 8.35 -2.53 -13.40
N PRO A 108 8.22 -3.16 -14.60
CA PRO A 108 7.48 -2.68 -15.78
C PRO A 108 5.96 -2.63 -15.59
N ILE A 109 5.31 -1.67 -16.26
CA ILE A 109 3.87 -1.43 -16.09
C ILE A 109 3.00 -2.61 -16.55
N ASP A 110 3.45 -3.39 -17.51
CA ASP A 110 2.73 -4.57 -18.01
C ASP A 110 2.53 -5.67 -16.96
N LEU A 111 3.19 -5.60 -15.81
CA LEU A 111 2.94 -6.48 -14.67
C LEU A 111 1.49 -6.39 -14.17
N VAL A 112 0.80 -5.26 -14.40
CA VAL A 112 -0.59 -5.09 -13.97
C VAL A 112 -1.55 -6.11 -14.60
N LYS A 113 -1.18 -6.73 -15.72
CA LYS A 113 -1.95 -7.84 -16.33
C LYS A 113 -2.20 -9.01 -15.38
N ASN A 114 -1.32 -9.19 -14.41
CA ASN A 114 -1.39 -10.27 -13.42
C ASN A 114 -2.31 -9.95 -12.23
N ILE A 115 -2.75 -8.71 -12.07
CA ILE A 115 -3.61 -8.29 -10.95
C ILE A 115 -4.96 -8.99 -11.06
N GLU A 116 -5.41 -9.57 -9.96
CA GLU A 116 -6.73 -10.21 -9.84
C GLU A 116 -7.70 -9.37 -9.02
N ALA A 117 -7.20 -8.71 -7.99
CA ALA A 117 -8.00 -7.88 -7.10
C ALA A 117 -8.32 -6.51 -7.72
N PRO A 118 -9.47 -5.91 -7.44
CA PRO A 118 -9.68 -4.50 -7.71
C PRO A 118 -8.66 -3.65 -6.93
N VAL A 119 -8.26 -2.53 -7.54
CA VAL A 119 -7.29 -1.59 -6.97
C VAL A 119 -7.94 -0.22 -6.79
N LEU A 120 -7.86 0.32 -5.58
CA LEU A 120 -8.19 1.70 -5.27
C LEU A 120 -6.90 2.46 -4.96
N ALA A 121 -6.74 3.67 -5.52
CA ALA A 121 -5.57 4.48 -5.24
C ALA A 121 -5.93 5.91 -4.81
N HIS A 122 -5.17 6.43 -3.85
CA HIS A 122 -5.30 7.77 -3.30
C HIS A 122 -4.04 8.57 -3.56
N TYR A 123 -4.15 9.70 -4.28
CA TYR A 123 -3.02 10.53 -4.67
C TYR A 123 -3.22 11.97 -4.23
N GLY A 124 -2.13 12.66 -3.89
CA GLY A 124 -2.18 14.09 -3.64
C GLY A 124 -1.94 14.88 -4.94
N GLU A 125 -2.67 15.99 -5.14
CA GLU A 125 -2.48 16.85 -6.30
C GLU A 125 -1.05 17.41 -6.37
N GLU A 126 -0.49 17.77 -5.21
CA GLU A 126 0.87 18.34 -5.09
C GLU A 126 1.95 17.25 -4.96
N ASP A 127 1.78 16.13 -5.67
CA ASP A 127 2.76 15.03 -5.73
C ASP A 127 3.15 14.68 -7.18
N PRO A 128 3.83 15.58 -7.90
CA PRO A 128 4.15 15.36 -9.31
C PRO A 128 5.04 14.14 -9.54
N GLY A 129 5.84 13.75 -8.54
CA GLY A 129 6.72 12.58 -8.61
C GLY A 129 5.98 11.27 -8.77
N VAL A 130 4.86 11.11 -8.07
CA VAL A 130 3.99 9.94 -8.16
C VAL A 130 2.97 10.11 -9.28
N ASN A 131 2.35 11.29 -9.40
CA ASN A 131 1.25 11.54 -10.33
C ASN A 131 1.63 11.31 -11.78
N LYS A 132 2.89 11.54 -12.17
CA LYS A 132 3.39 11.21 -13.52
C LYS A 132 3.26 9.73 -13.90
N THR A 133 3.09 8.83 -12.92
CA THR A 133 2.94 7.39 -13.15
C THR A 133 1.48 6.96 -13.35
N ILE A 134 0.52 7.80 -12.97
CA ILE A 134 -0.91 7.48 -12.99
C ILE A 134 -1.43 7.21 -14.41
N PRO A 135 -1.14 8.05 -15.43
CA PRO A 135 -1.69 7.83 -16.77
C PRO A 135 -1.29 6.49 -17.37
N GLY A 136 -0.02 6.09 -17.20
CA GLY A 136 0.44 4.77 -17.66
C GLY A 136 -0.21 3.61 -16.94
N ALA A 137 -0.47 3.74 -15.64
CA ALA A 137 -1.19 2.73 -14.88
C ALA A 137 -2.65 2.64 -15.33
N ASP A 138 -3.34 3.75 -15.48
CA ASP A 138 -4.73 3.80 -15.91
C ASP A 138 -4.91 3.18 -17.30
N GLU A 139 -4.02 3.52 -18.24
CA GLU A 139 -4.01 2.94 -19.58
C GLU A 139 -3.77 1.43 -19.56
N ALA A 140 -2.75 0.98 -18.81
CA ALA A 140 -2.41 -0.44 -18.74
C ALA A 140 -3.52 -1.25 -18.03
N MET A 141 -4.10 -0.75 -16.95
CA MET A 141 -5.21 -1.39 -16.24
C MET A 141 -6.44 -1.54 -17.15
N LYS A 142 -6.78 -0.50 -17.92
CA LYS A 142 -7.84 -0.55 -18.93
C LYS A 142 -7.53 -1.55 -20.04
N LYS A 143 -6.32 -1.53 -20.59
CA LYS A 143 -5.86 -2.46 -21.62
C LYS A 143 -6.05 -3.93 -21.22
N TYR A 144 -5.78 -4.24 -19.96
CA TYR A 144 -5.88 -5.60 -19.44
C TYR A 144 -7.21 -5.89 -18.70
N ASN A 145 -8.21 -5.01 -18.81
CA ASN A 145 -9.52 -5.13 -18.15
C ASN A 145 -9.41 -5.36 -16.64
N LYS A 146 -8.51 -4.62 -15.98
CA LYS A 146 -8.32 -4.68 -14.53
C LYS A 146 -9.08 -3.56 -13.84
N PRO A 147 -9.89 -3.86 -12.79
CA PRO A 147 -10.60 -2.81 -12.06
C PRO A 147 -9.62 -1.89 -11.33
N PHE A 148 -9.59 -0.62 -11.74
CA PHE A 148 -8.76 0.41 -11.14
C PHE A 148 -9.56 1.69 -10.96
N THR A 149 -9.61 2.16 -9.74
CA THR A 149 -10.22 3.44 -9.38
C THR A 149 -9.20 4.26 -8.62
N TYR A 150 -9.10 5.54 -8.91
CA TYR A 150 -8.25 6.43 -8.14
C TYR A 150 -8.90 7.78 -7.90
N LYS A 151 -8.42 8.47 -6.87
CA LYS A 151 -8.78 9.86 -6.59
C LYS A 151 -7.52 10.68 -6.33
N ILE A 152 -7.48 11.87 -6.93
CA ILE A 152 -6.49 12.90 -6.67
C ILE A 152 -7.14 13.94 -5.76
N TYR A 153 -6.52 14.18 -4.60
CA TYR A 153 -7.03 15.11 -3.58
C TYR A 153 -6.44 16.49 -3.78
N PRO A 154 -7.27 17.53 -3.98
CA PRO A 154 -6.80 18.90 -4.20
C PRO A 154 -5.92 19.38 -3.05
N LYS A 155 -4.84 20.11 -3.36
CA LYS A 155 -3.89 20.70 -2.40
C LYS A 155 -3.21 19.71 -1.46
N ALA A 156 -3.46 18.42 -1.60
CA ALA A 156 -2.80 17.39 -0.79
C ALA A 156 -1.41 17.08 -1.36
N LYS A 157 -0.43 16.98 -0.47
CA LYS A 157 0.96 16.63 -0.77
C LYS A 157 1.18 15.12 -0.68
N HIS A 158 2.36 14.68 -1.11
CA HIS A 158 2.83 13.32 -0.78
C HIS A 158 2.76 13.07 0.74
N ALA A 159 2.27 11.90 1.14
CA ALA A 159 2.07 11.52 2.54
C ALA A 159 0.96 12.29 3.29
N PHE A 160 -0.04 12.80 2.59
CA PHE A 160 -1.14 13.59 3.18
C PHE A 160 -1.94 12.85 4.26
N ASN A 161 -1.88 11.54 4.34
CA ASN A 161 -2.58 10.74 5.36
C ASN A 161 -1.76 10.55 6.65
N ASN A 162 -0.52 11.00 6.68
CA ASN A 162 0.36 10.83 7.83
C ASN A 162 0.28 12.02 8.79
N ASP A 163 -0.49 11.89 9.86
CA ASP A 163 -0.69 12.92 10.89
C ASP A 163 0.55 13.16 11.79
N THR A 164 1.56 12.29 11.72
CA THR A 164 2.84 12.54 12.40
C THR A 164 3.74 13.51 11.64
N ASN A 165 3.33 13.94 10.43
CA ASN A 165 4.04 14.92 9.62
C ASN A 165 3.12 16.11 9.32
N ALA A 166 3.14 17.10 10.20
CA ALA A 166 2.27 18.28 10.14
C ALA A 166 2.39 19.09 8.83
N GLU A 167 3.57 19.09 8.18
CA GLU A 167 3.78 19.84 6.93
C GLU A 167 3.07 19.21 5.72
N ARG A 168 2.78 17.92 5.80
CA ARG A 168 2.21 17.14 4.71
C ARG A 168 0.79 16.64 4.98
N TYR A 169 0.43 16.58 6.26
CA TYR A 169 -0.88 16.10 6.66
C TYR A 169 -2.00 17.02 6.15
N HIS A 170 -2.99 16.41 5.49
CA HIS A 170 -4.17 17.10 5.01
C HIS A 170 -5.42 16.43 5.59
N PRO A 171 -5.99 16.97 6.68
CA PRO A 171 -7.06 16.30 7.44
C PRO A 171 -8.26 15.86 6.63
N GLU A 172 -8.75 16.74 5.73
CA GLU A 172 -9.92 16.46 4.90
C GLU A 172 -9.66 15.35 3.89
N ALA A 173 -8.52 15.42 3.18
CA ALA A 173 -8.11 14.38 2.24
C ALA A 173 -7.87 13.04 2.95
N ALA A 174 -7.23 13.07 4.12
CA ALA A 174 -6.97 11.87 4.92
C ALA A 174 -8.28 11.22 5.39
N LYS A 175 -9.24 12.01 5.88
CA LYS A 175 -10.54 11.52 6.32
C LYS A 175 -11.32 10.90 5.16
N GLU A 176 -11.38 11.57 4.02
CA GLU A 176 -12.09 11.07 2.85
C GLU A 176 -11.43 9.79 2.29
N ALA A 177 -10.09 9.79 2.15
CA ALA A 177 -9.37 8.62 1.68
C ALA A 177 -9.57 7.41 2.60
N TRP A 178 -9.59 7.62 3.92
CA TRP A 178 -9.87 6.57 4.90
C TRP A 178 -11.28 6.01 4.76
N GLY A 179 -12.30 6.86 4.67
CA GLY A 179 -13.67 6.42 4.44
C GLY A 179 -13.81 5.57 3.18
N ARG A 180 -13.25 6.03 2.05
CA ARG A 180 -13.23 5.27 0.79
C ARG A 180 -12.49 3.93 0.91
N THR A 181 -11.41 3.88 1.70
CA THR A 181 -10.68 2.63 1.96
C THR A 181 -11.55 1.62 2.70
N LEU A 182 -12.26 2.06 3.74
CA LEU A 182 -13.15 1.18 4.51
C LEU A 182 -14.35 0.68 3.69
N GLU A 183 -14.91 1.53 2.84
CA GLU A 183 -15.98 1.15 1.92
C GLU A 183 -15.51 0.14 0.85
N PHE A 184 -14.24 0.20 0.49
CA PHE A 184 -13.66 -0.65 -0.54
C PHE A 184 -13.25 -2.04 -0.02
N PHE A 185 -12.89 -2.16 1.25
CA PHE A 185 -12.55 -3.43 1.91
C PHE A 185 -13.80 -4.19 2.37
#